data_bed109727a95e422ff3f8d8f93738201
#
_entry.id   bed109727a95e422ff3f8d8f93738201
#
_cell.length_a   1.000
_cell.length_b   1.000
_cell.length_c   1.000
_cell.angle_alpha   90.00
_cell.angle_beta   90.00
_cell.angle_gamma   90.00
#
_symmetry.space_group_name_H-M   'P 1'
#
loop_
_entity.id
_entity.type
_entity.pdbx_description
1 polymer ?
#
loop_
_entity_poly.entity_id
_entity_poly.type
_entity_poly.pdbx_seq_one_letter_code
_entity_poly.pdbx_strand_id
1 'polypeptide(L)'
;MEIAPGMLIAHMHGDWNAEMRALIASQMKAQVPTLNAAGPWGIINHMHDTLVYGPDIYAQTRADYANRPAGSRLQAVAFVIAPHVEGASLLRSRFESLLDGVIASRVFADSQSAKEWIKVQLQLLDASGPNPGN
;
A
#
# COMPACT_ATOMS: atom_id res chain seq x y z
N MET A 1 -8.19 9.91 -3.26
CA MET A 1 -7.79 8.57 -3.74
C MET A 1 -7.75 8.56 -5.25
N GLU A 2 -6.70 8.01 -5.81
CA GLU A 2 -6.53 7.97 -7.26
C GLU A 2 -6.40 6.54 -7.74
N ILE A 3 -6.78 6.28 -8.98
CA ILE A 3 -6.58 4.99 -9.61
C ILE A 3 -5.76 5.19 -10.88
N ALA A 4 -4.71 4.39 -11.02
CA ALA A 4 -3.90 4.32 -12.22
C ALA A 4 -3.90 2.86 -12.68
N PRO A 5 -3.45 2.54 -13.89
CA PRO A 5 -3.42 1.15 -14.35
C PRO A 5 -2.63 0.26 -13.38
N GLY A 6 -3.32 -0.71 -12.79
CA GLY A 6 -2.72 -1.64 -11.84
C GLY A 6 -2.38 -1.05 -10.47
N MET A 7 -2.85 0.15 -10.15
CA MET A 7 -2.50 0.81 -8.89
C MET A 7 -3.66 1.55 -8.25
N LEU A 8 -3.69 1.53 -6.94
CA LEU A 8 -4.57 2.38 -6.13
C LEU A 8 -3.67 3.29 -5.31
N ILE A 9 -3.89 4.60 -5.39
CA ILE A 9 -3.08 5.57 -4.66
C ILE A 9 -3.95 6.24 -3.62
N ALA A 10 -3.64 6.01 -2.35
CA ALA A 10 -4.35 6.61 -1.24
C ALA A 10 -3.52 7.75 -0.67
N HIS A 11 -4.08 8.95 -0.65
CA HIS A 11 -3.43 10.12 -0.08
C HIS A 11 -3.91 10.33 1.34
N MET A 12 -2.98 10.43 2.27
CA MET A 12 -3.27 10.57 3.69
C MET A 12 -2.76 11.91 4.20
N HIS A 13 -3.66 12.66 4.80
CA HIS A 13 -3.36 13.98 5.35
C HIS A 13 -3.73 14.03 6.83
N GLY A 14 -2.88 14.65 7.64
CA GLY A 14 -3.14 14.81 9.06
C GLY A 14 -3.00 13.54 9.86
N ASP A 15 -3.68 13.47 10.99
CA ASP A 15 -3.56 12.36 11.92
C ASP A 15 -4.25 11.10 11.38
N TRP A 16 -3.58 9.98 11.53
CA TRP A 16 -4.15 8.68 11.20
C TRP A 16 -4.89 8.16 12.42
N ASN A 17 -6.21 8.12 12.35
CA ASN A 17 -7.04 7.63 13.42
C ASN A 17 -8.06 6.61 12.90
N ALA A 18 -8.85 6.05 13.81
CA ALA A 18 -9.82 5.01 13.45
C ALA A 18 -10.84 5.49 12.41
N GLU A 19 -11.26 6.76 12.50
CA GLU A 19 -12.21 7.33 11.56
C GLU A 19 -11.62 7.46 10.17
N MET A 20 -10.41 7.97 10.06
CA MET A 20 -9.67 8.08 8.80
C MET A 20 -9.45 6.70 8.20
N ARG A 21 -9.03 5.74 9.01
CA ARG A 21 -8.81 4.37 8.57
C ARG A 21 -10.10 3.75 8.02
N ALA A 22 -11.22 3.95 8.69
CA ALA A 22 -12.51 3.43 8.22
C ALA A 22 -12.93 4.06 6.90
N LEU A 23 -12.71 5.36 6.73
CA LEU A 23 -13.02 6.07 5.50
C LEU A 23 -12.19 5.53 4.34
N ILE A 24 -10.89 5.38 4.54
CA ILE A 24 -9.98 4.85 3.51
C ILE A 24 -10.39 3.42 3.15
N ALA A 25 -10.66 2.59 4.13
CA ALA A 25 -11.07 1.21 3.90
C ALA A 25 -12.36 1.13 3.08
N SER A 26 -13.31 2.00 3.36
CA SER A 26 -14.56 2.07 2.61
C SER A 26 -14.33 2.46 1.15
N GLN A 27 -13.49 3.46 0.91
CA GLN A 27 -13.15 3.90 -0.44
C GLN A 27 -12.40 2.82 -1.21
N MET A 28 -11.47 2.13 -0.57
CA MET A 28 -10.74 1.04 -1.19
C MET A 28 -11.66 -0.11 -1.56
N LYS A 29 -12.58 -0.46 -0.67
CA LYS A 29 -13.53 -1.54 -0.90
C LYS A 29 -14.36 -1.31 -2.15
N ALA A 30 -14.68 -0.06 -2.45
CA ALA A 30 -15.45 0.29 -3.65
C ALA A 30 -14.64 0.06 -4.93
N GLN A 31 -13.32 0.16 -4.87
CA GLN A 31 -12.44 0.05 -6.04
C GLN A 31 -11.87 -1.36 -6.26
N VAL A 32 -11.81 -2.17 -5.21
CA VAL A 32 -11.18 -3.49 -5.26
C VAL A 32 -11.73 -4.41 -6.36
N PRO A 33 -13.04 -4.52 -6.56
CA PRO A 33 -13.53 -5.40 -7.62
C PRO A 33 -13.01 -5.04 -9.01
N THR A 34 -12.94 -3.76 -9.33
CA THR A 34 -12.43 -3.28 -10.62
C THR A 34 -10.94 -3.61 -10.78
N LEU A 35 -10.17 -3.38 -9.72
CA LEU A 35 -8.73 -3.67 -9.74
C LEU A 35 -8.47 -5.17 -9.88
N ASN A 36 -9.17 -6.00 -9.11
CA ASN A 36 -9.02 -7.45 -9.19
C ASN A 36 -9.39 -7.98 -10.58
N ALA A 37 -10.41 -7.41 -11.21
CA ALA A 37 -10.84 -7.84 -12.53
C ALA A 37 -9.80 -7.51 -13.60
N ALA A 38 -9.03 -6.45 -13.42
CA ALA A 38 -8.00 -6.03 -14.36
C ALA A 38 -6.70 -6.82 -14.23
N GLY A 39 -6.45 -7.48 -13.12
CA GLY A 39 -5.23 -8.26 -12.91
C GLY A 39 -4.58 -8.01 -11.56
N PRO A 40 -3.32 -8.42 -11.37
CA PRO A 40 -2.56 -8.09 -10.17
C PRO A 40 -2.40 -6.59 -10.05
N TRP A 41 -2.44 -6.07 -8.82
CA TRP A 41 -2.36 -4.64 -8.58
C TRP A 41 -1.59 -4.31 -7.31
N GLY A 42 -1.24 -3.06 -7.14
CA GLY A 42 -0.53 -2.56 -5.97
C GLY A 42 -1.18 -1.33 -5.36
N ILE A 43 -0.85 -1.05 -4.12
CA ILE A 43 -1.31 0.14 -3.40
C ILE A 43 -0.12 1.03 -3.09
N ILE A 44 -0.32 2.35 -3.26
CA ILE A 44 0.60 3.36 -2.77
C ILE A 44 -0.12 4.15 -1.68
N ASN A 45 0.44 4.12 -0.48
CA ASN A 45 -0.05 4.94 0.64
C ASN A 45 0.84 6.17 0.72
N HIS A 46 0.35 7.30 0.21
CA HIS A 46 1.11 8.54 0.16
C HIS A 46 0.78 9.41 1.37
N MET A 47 1.73 9.56 2.27
CA MET A 47 1.58 10.31 3.51
C MET A 47 2.14 11.71 3.33
N HIS A 48 1.25 12.72 3.39
CA HIS A 48 1.59 14.09 3.04
C HIS A 48 2.02 14.97 4.21
N ASP A 49 1.42 14.77 5.36
CA ASP A 49 1.64 15.65 6.51
C ASP A 49 2.30 14.92 7.66
N THR A 50 2.58 15.64 8.74
CA THR A 50 2.98 15.03 10.00
C THR A 50 1.88 14.09 10.44
N LEU A 51 2.22 12.83 10.60
CA LEU A 51 1.26 11.81 10.98
C LEU A 51 1.63 11.26 12.35
N VAL A 52 0.67 11.29 13.25
CA VAL A 52 0.84 10.69 14.57
C VAL A 52 0.12 9.36 14.57
N TYR A 53 0.85 8.31 14.86
CA TYR A 53 0.29 6.97 14.87
C TYR A 53 0.41 6.35 16.26
N GLY A 54 -0.71 5.86 16.77
CA GLY A 54 -0.67 5.02 17.97
C GLY A 54 -0.25 3.61 17.61
N PRO A 55 0.20 2.82 18.60
CA PRO A 55 0.60 1.43 18.35
C PRO A 55 -0.49 0.59 17.71
N ASP A 56 -1.74 0.85 18.07
CA ASP A 56 -2.88 0.10 17.55
C ASP A 56 -3.05 0.26 16.05
N ILE A 57 -2.71 1.42 15.51
CA ILE A 57 -2.84 1.68 14.07
C ILE A 57 -1.88 0.79 13.28
N TYR A 58 -0.66 0.60 13.77
CA TYR A 58 0.30 -0.28 13.10
C TYR A 58 -0.20 -1.73 13.09
N ALA A 59 -0.68 -2.20 14.24
CA ALA A 59 -1.18 -3.56 14.36
C ALA A 59 -2.41 -3.79 13.48
N GLN A 60 -3.33 -2.82 13.44
CA GLN A 60 -4.53 -2.92 12.62
C GLN A 60 -4.20 -2.87 11.14
N THR A 61 -3.26 -2.03 10.73
CA THR A 61 -2.83 -1.93 9.34
C THR A 61 -2.24 -3.27 8.87
N ARG A 62 -1.37 -3.86 9.68
CA ARG A 62 -0.82 -5.17 9.38
C ARG A 62 -1.92 -6.22 9.26
N ALA A 63 -2.87 -6.22 10.19
CA ALA A 63 -3.97 -7.17 10.18
C ALA A 63 -4.86 -7.02 8.94
N ASP A 64 -5.11 -5.79 8.51
CA ASP A 64 -5.90 -5.54 7.32
C ASP A 64 -5.28 -6.18 6.07
N TYR A 65 -3.98 -6.03 5.91
CA TYR A 65 -3.31 -6.65 4.77
C TYR A 65 -3.18 -8.17 4.92
N ALA A 66 -2.93 -8.65 6.13
CA ALA A 66 -2.83 -10.08 6.39
C ALA A 66 -4.16 -10.80 6.17
N ASN A 67 -5.26 -10.13 6.45
CA ASN A 67 -6.60 -10.71 6.35
C ASN A 67 -7.36 -10.29 5.08
N ARG A 68 -6.64 -9.85 4.06
CA ARG A 68 -7.29 -9.49 2.81
C ARG A 68 -8.03 -10.68 2.22
N PRO A 69 -9.14 -10.44 1.49
CA PRO A 69 -9.95 -11.54 0.96
C PRO A 69 -9.15 -12.50 0.08
N ALA A 70 -9.53 -13.76 0.09
CA ALA A 70 -8.85 -14.80 -0.69
C ALA A 70 -8.79 -14.49 -2.19
N GLY A 71 -9.79 -13.78 -2.71
CA GLY A 71 -9.82 -13.38 -4.12
C GLY A 71 -9.02 -12.12 -4.44
N SER A 72 -8.37 -11.55 -3.46
CA SER A 72 -7.60 -10.32 -3.67
C SER A 72 -6.39 -10.57 -4.56
N ARG A 73 -6.18 -9.70 -5.53
CA ARG A 73 -5.01 -9.73 -6.39
C ARG A 73 -4.00 -8.63 -6.04
N LEU A 74 -4.12 -8.07 -4.84
CA LEU A 74 -3.15 -7.12 -4.31
C LEU A 74 -1.82 -7.84 -4.07
N GLN A 75 -0.75 -7.36 -4.69
CA GLN A 75 0.54 -8.02 -4.67
C GLN A 75 1.68 -7.19 -4.09
N ALA A 76 1.51 -5.88 -4.00
CA ALA A 76 2.57 -5.02 -3.49
C ALA A 76 1.99 -3.78 -2.83
N VAL A 77 2.66 -3.31 -1.78
CA VAL A 77 2.26 -2.12 -1.03
C VAL A 77 3.47 -1.19 -0.91
N ALA A 78 3.33 0.04 -1.37
CA ALA A 78 4.35 1.05 -1.21
C ALA A 78 3.86 2.13 -0.25
N PHE A 79 4.77 2.62 0.59
CA PHE A 79 4.53 3.77 1.45
C PHE A 79 5.41 4.92 0.96
N VAL A 80 4.84 6.08 0.74
CA VAL A 80 5.60 7.27 0.35
C VAL A 80 5.61 8.24 1.53
N ILE A 81 6.79 8.50 2.07
CA ILE A 81 6.99 9.41 3.19
C ILE A 81 8.13 10.33 2.80
N ALA A 82 7.79 11.56 2.43
CA ALA A 82 8.80 12.53 2.02
C ALA A 82 9.70 12.90 3.21
N PRO A 83 10.99 13.21 2.96
CA PRO A 83 11.92 13.54 4.04
C PRO A 83 11.51 14.75 4.90
N HIS A 84 10.73 15.66 4.35
CA HIS A 84 10.28 16.85 5.08
C HIS A 84 9.13 16.58 6.06
N VAL A 85 8.52 15.41 6.00
CA VAL A 85 7.46 15.05 6.93
C VAL A 85 8.06 14.90 8.32
N GLU A 86 7.45 15.56 9.31
CA GLU A 86 7.95 15.48 10.68
C GLU A 86 7.93 14.04 11.17
N GLY A 87 9.04 13.60 11.75
CA GLY A 87 9.18 12.22 12.21
C GLY A 87 9.39 11.21 11.10
N ALA A 88 9.69 11.68 9.87
CA ALA A 88 9.83 10.80 8.71
C ALA A 88 10.78 9.64 8.93
N SER A 89 11.92 9.89 9.58
CA SER A 89 12.91 8.85 9.82
C SER A 89 12.35 7.70 10.65
N LEU A 90 11.61 8.02 11.71
CA LEU A 90 10.99 7.03 12.58
C LEU A 90 9.85 6.30 11.86
N LEU A 91 9.03 7.05 11.13
CA LEU A 91 7.92 6.47 10.38
C LEU A 91 8.42 5.51 9.31
N ARG A 92 9.46 5.90 8.58
CA ARG A 92 10.05 5.05 7.54
C ARG A 92 10.54 3.73 8.12
N SER A 93 11.22 3.79 9.25
CA SER A 93 11.71 2.59 9.92
C SER A 93 10.56 1.66 10.31
N ARG A 94 9.48 2.23 10.84
CA ARG A 94 8.31 1.46 11.24
C ARG A 94 7.61 0.81 10.06
N PHE A 95 7.39 1.58 9.00
CA PHE A 95 6.68 1.06 7.83
C PHE A 95 7.53 0.11 6.99
N GLU A 96 8.85 0.24 7.03
CA GLU A 96 9.75 -0.65 6.30
C GLU A 96 9.55 -2.11 6.71
N SER A 97 9.32 -2.39 7.97
CA SER A 97 9.16 -3.74 8.48
C SER A 97 7.70 -4.14 8.79
N LEU A 98 6.78 -3.21 8.68
CA LEU A 98 5.39 -3.43 9.11
C LEU A 98 4.73 -4.65 8.47
N LEU A 99 4.96 -4.84 7.18
CA LEU A 99 4.31 -5.89 6.41
C LEU A 99 5.23 -7.08 6.08
N ASP A 100 6.34 -7.20 6.79
CA ASP A 100 7.24 -8.34 6.61
C ASP A 100 6.50 -9.65 6.80
N GLY A 101 6.66 -10.57 5.86
CA GLY A 101 5.98 -11.86 5.89
C GLY A 101 4.52 -11.83 5.48
N VAL A 102 3.96 -10.66 5.21
CA VAL A 102 2.55 -10.51 4.81
C VAL A 102 2.43 -10.26 3.31
N ILE A 103 3.17 -9.30 2.79
CA ILE A 103 3.10 -8.91 1.39
C ILE A 103 4.36 -8.11 1.05
N ALA A 104 4.76 -8.10 -0.22
CA ALA A 104 5.89 -7.29 -0.65
C ALA A 104 5.59 -5.82 -0.35
N SER A 105 6.49 -5.16 0.38
CA SER A 105 6.28 -3.76 0.75
C SER A 105 7.61 -3.02 0.80
N ARG A 106 7.55 -1.70 0.56
CA ARG A 106 8.73 -0.85 0.61
C ARG A 106 8.34 0.59 0.86
N VAL A 107 9.26 1.35 1.45
CA VAL A 107 9.07 2.78 1.72
C VAL A 107 9.90 3.60 0.74
N PHE A 108 9.30 4.67 0.24
CA PHE A 108 9.93 5.57 -0.73
C PHE A 108 9.84 7.02 -0.27
N ALA A 109 10.75 7.84 -0.78
CA ALA A 109 10.74 9.28 -0.49
C ALA A 109 9.83 10.06 -1.44
N ASP A 110 9.47 9.47 -2.59
CA ASP A 110 8.65 10.13 -3.60
C ASP A 110 7.73 9.14 -4.32
N SER A 111 6.69 9.70 -4.90
CA SER A 111 5.64 8.94 -5.55
C SER A 111 6.13 8.24 -6.83
N GLN A 112 7.00 8.88 -7.58
CA GLN A 112 7.48 8.33 -8.85
C GLN A 112 8.25 7.03 -8.64
N SER A 113 9.14 7.02 -7.65
CA SER A 113 9.91 5.81 -7.31
C SER A 113 8.99 4.67 -6.85
N ALA A 114 7.96 5.02 -6.08
CA ALA A 114 6.97 4.03 -5.63
C ALA A 114 6.21 3.42 -6.81
N LYS A 115 5.78 4.25 -7.76
CA LYS A 115 5.06 3.78 -8.94
C LYS A 115 5.92 2.84 -9.79
N GLU A 116 7.18 3.20 -9.98
CA GLU A 116 8.11 2.37 -10.73
C GLU A 116 8.34 1.03 -10.07
N TRP A 117 8.51 1.03 -8.74
CA TRP A 117 8.68 -0.22 -7.99
C TRP A 117 7.45 -1.12 -8.10
N ILE A 118 6.24 -0.55 -7.98
CA ILE A 118 5.01 -1.33 -8.12
C ILE A 118 4.96 -1.98 -9.50
N LYS A 119 5.25 -1.22 -10.56
CA LYS A 119 5.27 -1.75 -11.92
C LYS A 119 6.22 -2.93 -12.06
N VAL A 120 7.43 -2.80 -11.49
CA VAL A 120 8.41 -3.88 -11.52
C VAL A 120 7.90 -5.11 -10.77
N GLN A 121 7.30 -4.93 -9.60
CA GLN A 121 6.75 -6.05 -8.83
C GLN A 121 5.66 -6.78 -9.61
N LEU A 122 4.78 -6.05 -10.27
CA LEU A 122 3.72 -6.66 -11.06
C LEU A 122 4.27 -7.38 -12.29
N GLN A 123 5.30 -6.85 -12.92
CA GLN A 123 5.97 -7.50 -14.06
C GLN A 123 6.67 -8.79 -13.65
N LEU A 124 7.35 -8.77 -12.50
CA LEU A 124 8.00 -9.96 -11.97
C LEU A 124 6.99 -11.06 -11.67
N LEU A 125 5.83 -10.67 -11.18
CA LEU A 125 4.77 -11.62 -10.89
C LEU A 125 4.23 -12.23 -12.18
N ASP A 126 4.02 -11.44 -13.21
CA ASP A 126 3.58 -11.92 -14.51
C ASP A 126 4.60 -12.87 -15.12
N ALA A 127 5.88 -12.53 -15.02
CA ALA A 127 6.96 -13.35 -15.56
C ALA A 127 7.13 -14.67 -14.83
N SER A 128 6.86 -14.67 -13.52
CA SER A 128 7.02 -15.85 -12.68
C SER A 128 5.71 -16.54 -12.34
N GLY A 129 4.62 -16.01 -12.84
CA GLY A 129 3.30 -16.54 -12.59
C GLY A 129 3.17 -17.97 -13.10
N PRO A 130 2.03 -18.61 -12.81
CA PRO A 130 1.82 -20.00 -13.17
C PRO A 130 2.01 -20.11 -14.63
N ASN A 131 3.14 -20.11 -15.01
CA ASN A 131 3.46 -19.92 -16.32
C ASN A 131 2.86 -20.93 -17.11
N PRO A 132 1.95 -20.47 -17.76
CA PRO A 132 1.19 -21.30 -18.57
C PRO A 132 1.98 -22.03 -19.60
N GLY A 133 3.03 -21.58 -19.90
CA GLY A 133 3.82 -22.27 -20.88
C GLY A 133 4.48 -23.48 -20.32
N ASN A 134 4.16 -23.71 -19.13
CA ASN A 134 4.87 -24.73 -18.46
C ASN A 134 4.09 -25.80 -18.08
#